data_95b351b910e483b9a46babb02388210b
#
_entry.id   95b351b910e483b9a46babb02388210b
#
_cell.length_a   1.000
_cell.length_b   1.000
_cell.length_c   1.000
_cell.angle_alpha   90.00
_cell.angle_beta   90.00
_cell.angle_gamma   90.00
#
_symmetry.space_group_name_H-M   'P 1'
#
loop_
_entity.id
_entity.type
_entity.pdbx_description
1 polymer ?
#
loop_
_entity_poly.entity_id
_entity_poly.type
_entity_poly.pdbx_seq_one_letter_code
_entity_poly.pdbx_strand_id
1 'polypeptide(L)'
;MSTATATLFNQYAQDFQGVFNQAAAFHDEFAQALAAAGSVYAEAEAANAAAAHVTLVMGGSGNPNPPQSYVNAVVTKYITPTFPAFTVSDAQALFTPEAFYPLTGIKDLTPNVSVARGVTILDGAIHQQLSAGNNVAVLGFSQSSIIASLEMRNLDPSGTPSSLPIVFSLLGDPMNPNGGLLARFPGLTMPSLGFTFYGATPGNDFPTNIYTIEYDGFADFPQYPIDFLADLNAIAGIYYVHGTYADPTPTQIGSAIPLTNTVGPTTSKYYMIPNPHLPLLEPLRAIPVVGTPVADLLEPDMRVLVNLGYGSPDQGWSPGPPNVPTPFKLFPPVNPGTVFGDLVTGTQQGIGAFVGDVGAPRDHACRLPACRTRCRRSRRRRSAHRRRSPASSLPCRRRTPMSSLPSRARCRPATPSCFRRRISRRPPYSPSRPMTSTSS
;
A
#
# COMPACT_ATOMS: atom_id res chain seq x y z
N MET A 1 -84.99 29.16 -38.66
CA MET A 1 -83.63 29.84 -38.64
C MET A 1 -83.18 29.98 -40.09
N SER A 2 -82.69 31.15 -40.52
CA SER A 2 -82.18 31.31 -41.87
C SER A 2 -80.87 30.55 -42.03
N THR A 3 -80.59 30.06 -43.24
CA THR A 3 -79.37 29.34 -43.60
C THR A 3 -78.12 30.17 -43.23
N ALA A 4 -78.18 31.47 -43.35
CA ALA A 4 -77.12 32.41 -42.98
C ALA A 4 -76.82 32.39 -41.47
N THR A 5 -77.83 32.25 -40.60
CA THR A 5 -77.65 32.18 -39.17
C THR A 5 -76.94 30.85 -38.75
N ALA A 6 -77.35 29.74 -39.40
CA ALA A 6 -76.68 28.43 -39.15
C ALA A 6 -75.24 28.41 -39.61
N THR A 7 -74.92 29.05 -40.75
CA THR A 7 -73.52 29.17 -41.24
C THR A 7 -72.66 30.01 -40.30
N LEU A 8 -73.19 31.10 -39.79
CA LEU A 8 -72.47 31.94 -38.82
C LEU A 8 -72.10 31.20 -37.51
N PHE A 9 -73.10 30.45 -36.99
CA PHE A 9 -72.86 29.64 -35.79
C PHE A 9 -71.86 28.52 -36.01
N ASN A 10 -71.92 27.88 -37.18
CA ASN A 10 -70.92 26.85 -37.51
C ASN A 10 -69.48 27.42 -37.66
N GLN A 11 -69.41 28.59 -38.27
CA GLN A 11 -68.09 29.27 -38.42
C GLN A 11 -67.51 29.67 -37.06
N TYR A 12 -68.36 30.22 -36.18
CA TYR A 12 -67.96 30.58 -34.81
C TYR A 12 -67.56 29.37 -33.99
N ALA A 13 -68.22 28.23 -34.16
CA ALA A 13 -67.87 26.98 -33.49
C ALA A 13 -66.50 26.43 -33.98
N GLN A 14 -66.25 26.54 -35.27
CA GLN A 14 -64.92 26.14 -35.83
C GLN A 14 -63.81 27.07 -35.38
N ASP A 15 -64.01 28.38 -35.34
CA ASP A 15 -63.02 29.34 -34.86
C ASP A 15 -62.74 29.11 -33.36
N PHE A 16 -63.80 28.85 -32.56
CA PHE A 16 -63.63 28.54 -31.14
C PHE A 16 -62.90 27.24 -30.92
N GLN A 17 -63.15 26.20 -31.72
CA GLN A 17 -62.40 24.93 -31.68
C GLN A 17 -60.94 25.11 -32.09
N GLY A 18 -60.65 25.99 -33.03
CA GLY A 18 -59.32 26.37 -33.41
C GLY A 18 -58.50 27.00 -32.26
N VAL A 19 -59.12 27.93 -31.52
CA VAL A 19 -58.50 28.57 -30.35
C VAL A 19 -58.25 27.53 -29.22
N PHE A 20 -59.21 26.60 -29.00
CA PHE A 20 -59.02 25.54 -28.00
C PHE A 20 -57.88 24.60 -28.36
N ASN A 21 -57.75 24.22 -29.63
CA ASN A 21 -56.62 23.39 -30.09
C ASN A 21 -55.27 24.08 -30.00
N GLN A 22 -55.24 25.39 -30.27
CA GLN A 22 -54.00 26.19 -30.06
C GLN A 22 -53.64 26.31 -28.58
N ALA A 23 -54.63 26.51 -27.70
CA ALA A 23 -54.38 26.56 -26.25
C ALA A 23 -53.89 25.21 -25.71
N ALA A 24 -54.44 24.08 -26.19
CA ALA A 24 -53.98 22.75 -25.84
C ALA A 24 -52.53 22.49 -26.32
N ALA A 25 -52.22 22.84 -27.58
CA ALA A 25 -50.86 22.69 -28.11
C ALA A 25 -49.86 23.54 -27.33
N PHE A 26 -50.22 24.79 -27.01
CA PHE A 26 -49.38 25.65 -26.17
C PHE A 26 -49.14 25.06 -24.76
N HIS A 27 -50.18 24.50 -24.16
CA HIS A 27 -50.08 23.85 -22.86
C HIS A 27 -49.15 22.63 -22.91
N ASP A 28 -49.23 21.82 -23.96
CA ASP A 28 -48.37 20.64 -24.16
C ASP A 28 -46.90 21.04 -24.41
N GLU A 29 -46.64 22.07 -25.24
CA GLU A 29 -45.32 22.63 -25.47
C GLU A 29 -44.71 23.22 -24.17
N PHE A 30 -45.54 23.94 -23.39
CA PHE A 30 -45.10 24.47 -22.10
C PHE A 30 -44.76 23.36 -21.09
N ALA A 31 -45.57 22.32 -21.00
CA ALA A 31 -45.33 21.16 -20.14
C ALA A 31 -44.02 20.42 -20.52
N GLN A 32 -43.81 20.25 -21.84
CA GLN A 32 -42.57 19.64 -22.35
C GLN A 32 -41.33 20.52 -22.07
N ALA A 33 -41.44 21.83 -22.27
CA ALA A 33 -40.34 22.77 -21.95
C ALA A 33 -40.01 22.79 -20.46
N LEU A 34 -41.04 22.70 -19.59
CA LEU A 34 -40.87 22.63 -18.15
C LEU A 34 -40.20 21.30 -17.71
N ALA A 35 -40.57 20.18 -18.31
CA ALA A 35 -39.97 18.87 -18.07
C ALA A 35 -38.49 18.86 -18.52
N ALA A 36 -38.20 19.42 -19.70
CA ALA A 36 -36.84 19.55 -20.20
C ALA A 36 -35.98 20.46 -19.31
N ALA A 37 -36.53 21.58 -18.84
CA ALA A 37 -35.83 22.47 -17.90
C ALA A 37 -35.57 21.75 -16.54
N GLY A 38 -36.52 20.94 -16.08
CA GLY A 38 -36.38 20.14 -14.86
C GLY A 38 -35.27 19.09 -14.96
N SER A 39 -35.11 18.42 -16.12
CA SER A 39 -34.06 17.45 -16.34
C SER A 39 -32.70 18.10 -16.39
N VAL A 40 -32.55 19.24 -17.09
CA VAL A 40 -31.30 20.02 -17.13
C VAL A 40 -30.91 20.54 -15.75
N TYR A 41 -31.91 20.93 -14.93
CA TYR A 41 -31.64 21.37 -13.55
C TYR A 41 -31.15 20.19 -12.65
N ALA A 42 -31.78 19.02 -12.80
CA ALA A 42 -31.37 17.82 -12.08
C ALA A 42 -29.98 17.34 -12.49
N GLU A 43 -29.61 17.42 -13.77
CA GLU A 43 -28.26 17.14 -14.26
C GLU A 43 -27.25 18.17 -13.75
N ALA A 44 -27.57 19.45 -13.66
CA ALA A 44 -26.73 20.47 -13.10
C ALA A 44 -26.53 20.31 -11.58
N GLU A 45 -27.57 19.92 -10.84
CA GLU A 45 -27.48 19.61 -9.42
C GLU A 45 -26.61 18.35 -9.17
N ALA A 46 -26.76 17.33 -10.00
CA ALA A 46 -25.90 16.12 -9.94
C ALA A 46 -24.44 16.45 -10.28
N ALA A 47 -24.18 17.32 -11.25
CA ALA A 47 -22.83 17.79 -11.59
C ALA A 47 -22.23 18.71 -10.53
N ASN A 48 -23.03 19.44 -9.76
CA ASN A 48 -22.62 20.30 -8.66
C ASN A 48 -22.44 19.54 -7.32
N ALA A 49 -23.01 18.33 -7.19
CA ALA A 49 -22.66 17.45 -6.10
C ALA A 49 -21.18 17.06 -6.30
N ALA A 50 -20.27 17.63 -5.51
CA ALA A 50 -18.84 17.29 -5.57
C ALA A 50 -18.68 15.78 -5.44
N ALA A 51 -18.15 15.13 -6.47
CA ALA A 51 -17.93 13.69 -6.48
C ALA A 51 -17.13 13.30 -5.23
N ALA A 52 -17.68 12.42 -4.41
CA ALA A 52 -16.94 11.93 -3.25
C ALA A 52 -15.76 11.04 -3.71
N HIS A 53 -14.70 11.01 -2.92
CA HIS A 53 -13.54 10.15 -3.17
C HIS A 53 -13.59 8.99 -2.19
N VAL A 54 -13.72 7.76 -2.68
CA VAL A 54 -13.83 6.56 -1.84
C VAL A 54 -12.63 5.66 -2.07
N THR A 55 -11.97 5.23 -1.00
CA THR A 55 -10.88 4.24 -1.07
C THR A 55 -11.35 2.89 -0.55
N LEU A 56 -11.33 1.88 -1.42
CA LEU A 56 -11.61 0.48 -1.09
C LEU A 56 -10.29 -0.22 -0.77
N VAL A 57 -10.14 -0.69 0.47
CA VAL A 57 -8.90 -1.34 0.94
C VAL A 57 -9.16 -2.81 1.21
N MET A 58 -8.51 -3.68 0.48
CA MET A 58 -8.53 -5.12 0.67
C MET A 58 -7.28 -5.59 1.43
N GLY A 59 -7.40 -6.71 2.14
CA GLY A 59 -6.26 -7.36 2.80
C GLY A 59 -5.54 -8.35 1.91
N GLY A 60 -4.54 -9.04 2.45
CA GLY A 60 -3.89 -10.19 1.81
C GLY A 60 -4.41 -11.52 2.36
N SER A 61 -3.86 -12.63 1.89
CA SER A 61 -4.22 -13.97 2.33
C SER A 61 -4.24 -14.10 3.85
N GLY A 62 -5.35 -14.58 4.41
CA GLY A 62 -5.58 -14.70 5.84
C GLY A 62 -6.11 -13.43 6.52
N ASN A 63 -6.28 -12.32 5.81
CA ASN A 63 -6.84 -11.07 6.32
C ASN A 63 -8.06 -10.61 5.49
N PRO A 64 -9.20 -11.33 5.56
CA PRO A 64 -10.37 -11.06 4.73
C PRO A 64 -11.07 -9.74 5.07
N ASN A 65 -10.90 -9.23 6.28
CA ASN A 65 -11.50 -7.98 6.74
C ASN A 65 -10.44 -7.16 7.48
N PRO A 66 -9.63 -6.37 6.75
CA PRO A 66 -8.53 -5.64 7.36
C PRO A 66 -9.04 -4.64 8.41
N PRO A 67 -8.39 -4.56 9.59
CA PRO A 67 -8.80 -3.63 10.63
C PRO A 67 -8.54 -2.19 10.19
N GLN A 68 -9.32 -1.24 10.74
CA GLN A 68 -9.20 0.18 10.38
C GLN A 68 -7.80 0.75 10.61
N SER A 69 -7.04 0.22 11.58
CA SER A 69 -5.64 0.61 11.79
C SER A 69 -4.75 0.28 10.60
N TYR A 70 -4.97 -0.87 9.95
CA TYR A 70 -4.28 -1.24 8.70
C TYR A 70 -4.72 -0.33 7.56
N VAL A 71 -6.04 -0.14 7.38
CA VAL A 71 -6.61 0.75 6.35
C VAL A 71 -5.96 2.14 6.45
N ASN A 72 -5.97 2.73 7.64
CA ASN A 72 -5.37 4.04 7.87
C ASN A 72 -3.87 4.09 7.55
N ALA A 73 -3.13 3.04 7.93
CA ALA A 73 -1.70 2.97 7.70
C ALA A 73 -1.37 2.92 6.20
N VAL A 74 -2.04 2.03 5.44
CA VAL A 74 -1.71 1.85 4.01
C VAL A 74 -2.21 3.00 3.15
N VAL A 75 -3.38 3.58 3.44
CA VAL A 75 -3.89 4.75 2.70
C VAL A 75 -2.99 5.96 2.89
N THR A 76 -2.58 6.25 4.14
CA THR A 76 -1.64 7.36 4.43
C THR A 76 -0.31 7.21 3.68
N LYS A 77 0.16 5.97 3.50
CA LYS A 77 1.49 5.69 2.95
C LYS A 77 1.50 5.53 1.44
N TYR A 78 0.46 4.91 0.85
CA TYR A 78 0.49 4.42 -0.52
C TYR A 78 -0.61 5.01 -1.43
N ILE A 79 -1.62 5.68 -0.89
CA ILE A 79 -2.67 6.34 -1.66
C ILE A 79 -2.50 7.86 -1.62
N THR A 80 -2.66 8.46 -0.43
CA THR A 80 -2.70 9.92 -0.26
C THR A 80 -1.48 10.66 -0.84
N PRO A 81 -0.22 10.15 -0.78
CA PRO A 81 0.92 10.86 -1.33
C PRO A 81 0.88 11.06 -2.85
N THR A 82 0.26 10.14 -3.58
CA THR A 82 0.18 10.16 -5.06
C THR A 82 -1.19 10.57 -5.57
N PHE A 83 -2.23 10.31 -4.79
CA PHE A 83 -3.63 10.64 -5.09
C PHE A 83 -4.22 11.44 -3.91
N PRO A 84 -3.84 12.72 -3.74
CA PRO A 84 -4.14 13.48 -2.52
C PRO A 84 -5.62 13.76 -2.27
N ALA A 85 -6.47 13.61 -3.30
CA ALA A 85 -7.91 13.70 -3.16
C ALA A 85 -8.50 12.54 -2.34
N PHE A 86 -7.81 11.39 -2.28
CA PHE A 86 -8.23 10.23 -1.50
C PHE A 86 -7.57 10.26 -0.12
N THR A 87 -8.39 10.40 0.91
CA THR A 87 -7.93 10.58 2.30
C THR A 87 -8.33 9.38 3.18
N VAL A 88 -7.76 9.33 4.37
CA VAL A 88 -8.08 8.27 5.34
C VAL A 88 -9.52 8.34 5.82
N SER A 89 -10.16 9.54 5.82
CA SER A 89 -11.56 9.71 6.23
C SER A 89 -12.54 8.99 5.31
N ASP A 90 -12.16 8.82 4.04
CA ASP A 90 -13.00 8.29 2.97
C ASP A 90 -12.62 6.83 2.64
N ALA A 91 -11.74 6.25 3.46
CA ALA A 91 -11.22 4.91 3.28
C ALA A 91 -11.98 3.87 4.11
N GLN A 92 -12.33 2.78 3.46
CA GLN A 92 -13.05 1.67 4.07
C GLN A 92 -12.43 0.32 3.73
N ALA A 93 -12.49 -0.60 4.68
CA ALA A 93 -12.16 -1.99 4.42
C ALA A 93 -13.21 -2.60 3.49
N LEU A 94 -12.76 -3.27 2.44
CA LEU A 94 -13.59 -4.11 1.60
C LEU A 94 -13.31 -5.57 1.96
N PHE A 95 -14.35 -6.28 2.39
CA PHE A 95 -14.26 -7.72 2.63
C PHE A 95 -14.02 -8.44 1.31
N THR A 96 -12.97 -9.29 1.28
CA THR A 96 -12.72 -10.30 0.24
C THR A 96 -12.29 -11.60 0.92
N PRO A 97 -12.52 -12.79 0.35
CA PRO A 97 -12.30 -14.04 1.08
C PRO A 97 -10.86 -14.25 1.58
N GLU A 98 -9.87 -13.82 0.82
CA GLU A 98 -8.43 -13.90 1.11
C GLU A 98 -7.98 -15.29 1.62
N ALA A 99 -8.64 -16.33 1.14
CA ALA A 99 -8.34 -17.71 1.50
C ALA A 99 -7.26 -18.30 0.57
N PHE A 100 -6.38 -19.08 1.16
CA PHE A 100 -5.28 -19.73 0.44
C PHE A 100 -5.06 -21.14 0.99
N TYR A 101 -5.95 -22.07 0.63
CA TYR A 101 -5.77 -23.48 0.98
C TYR A 101 -4.40 -24.01 0.48
N PRO A 102 -3.63 -24.74 1.30
CA PRO A 102 -3.89 -25.09 2.70
C PRO A 102 -3.30 -24.10 3.72
N LEU A 103 -2.64 -22.99 3.27
CA LEU A 103 -1.85 -22.09 4.11
C LEU A 103 -2.70 -21.32 5.13
N THR A 104 -3.90 -20.87 4.74
CA THR A 104 -4.82 -20.15 5.64
C THR A 104 -5.71 -21.12 6.42
N GLY A 105 -5.90 -22.34 5.94
CA GLY A 105 -6.63 -23.41 6.62
C GLY A 105 -6.97 -24.57 5.71
N ILE A 106 -7.03 -25.78 6.29
CA ILE A 106 -7.32 -27.03 5.53
C ILE A 106 -8.78 -27.14 5.06
N LYS A 107 -9.65 -26.25 5.52
CA LYS A 107 -11.06 -26.16 5.10
C LYS A 107 -11.36 -24.88 4.32
N ASP A 108 -10.35 -24.07 4.05
CA ASP A 108 -10.49 -22.83 3.33
C ASP A 108 -10.71 -23.04 1.82
N LEU A 109 -11.11 -21.96 1.16
CA LEU A 109 -11.22 -21.94 -0.29
C LEU A 109 -9.82 -22.08 -0.92
N THR A 110 -9.77 -22.73 -2.08
CA THR A 110 -8.57 -22.69 -2.89
C THR A 110 -8.33 -21.27 -3.42
N PRO A 111 -7.09 -20.87 -3.73
CA PRO A 111 -6.76 -19.53 -4.25
C PRO A 111 -7.63 -19.09 -5.43
N ASN A 112 -7.84 -19.96 -6.42
CA ASN A 112 -8.65 -19.63 -7.58
C ASN A 112 -10.10 -19.27 -7.22
N VAL A 113 -10.71 -20.03 -6.28
CA VAL A 113 -12.09 -19.77 -5.83
C VAL A 113 -12.15 -18.49 -5.01
N SER A 114 -11.16 -18.28 -4.14
CA SER A 114 -11.03 -17.07 -3.34
C SER A 114 -10.90 -15.83 -4.21
N VAL A 115 -9.97 -15.85 -5.17
CA VAL A 115 -9.74 -14.77 -6.12
C VAL A 115 -10.98 -14.48 -6.96
N ALA A 116 -11.62 -15.52 -7.55
CA ALA A 116 -12.82 -15.32 -8.36
C ALA A 116 -13.98 -14.66 -7.58
N ARG A 117 -14.18 -15.06 -6.31
CA ARG A 117 -15.18 -14.40 -5.44
C ARG A 117 -14.76 -12.99 -5.09
N GLY A 118 -13.48 -12.75 -4.83
CA GLY A 118 -12.94 -11.43 -4.55
C GLY A 118 -13.16 -10.46 -5.70
N VAL A 119 -12.93 -10.90 -6.94
CA VAL A 119 -13.20 -10.12 -8.16
C VAL A 119 -14.67 -9.73 -8.24
N THR A 120 -15.61 -10.67 -8.04
CA THR A 120 -17.05 -10.37 -8.06
C THR A 120 -17.44 -9.34 -6.98
N ILE A 121 -16.85 -9.42 -5.80
CA ILE A 121 -17.11 -8.49 -4.69
C ILE A 121 -16.55 -7.10 -5.01
N LEU A 122 -15.34 -7.03 -5.53
CA LEU A 122 -14.68 -5.77 -5.92
C LEU A 122 -15.44 -5.09 -7.05
N ASP A 123 -15.83 -5.84 -8.08
CA ASP A 123 -16.65 -5.36 -9.20
C ASP A 123 -17.93 -4.69 -8.71
N GLY A 124 -18.71 -5.39 -7.88
CA GLY A 124 -19.94 -4.84 -7.30
C GLY A 124 -19.69 -3.58 -6.47
N ALA A 125 -18.62 -3.55 -5.68
CA ALA A 125 -18.26 -2.38 -4.86
C ALA A 125 -17.86 -1.17 -5.72
N ILE A 126 -17.08 -1.38 -6.77
CA ILE A 126 -16.67 -0.32 -7.72
C ILE A 126 -17.91 0.22 -8.43
N HIS A 127 -18.76 -0.63 -9.00
CA HIS A 127 -19.94 -0.21 -9.72
C HIS A 127 -20.93 0.54 -8.82
N GLN A 128 -21.06 0.15 -7.55
CA GLN A 128 -21.86 0.88 -6.57
C GLN A 128 -21.37 2.31 -6.38
N GLN A 129 -20.04 2.51 -6.25
CA GLN A 129 -19.47 3.85 -6.08
C GLN A 129 -19.59 4.70 -7.34
N LEU A 130 -19.29 4.12 -8.51
CA LEU A 130 -19.42 4.82 -9.79
C LEU A 130 -20.87 5.25 -10.06
N SER A 131 -21.85 4.39 -9.75
CA SER A 131 -23.26 4.71 -9.90
C SER A 131 -23.72 5.83 -8.97
N ALA A 132 -23.03 6.02 -7.83
CA ALA A 132 -23.24 7.15 -6.93
C ALA A 132 -22.47 8.42 -7.36
N GLY A 133 -21.79 8.40 -8.52
CA GLY A 133 -20.99 9.51 -9.02
C GLY A 133 -19.64 9.70 -8.32
N ASN A 134 -19.18 8.72 -7.54
CA ASN A 134 -17.94 8.81 -6.78
C ASN A 134 -16.70 8.45 -7.61
N ASN A 135 -15.55 9.05 -7.27
CA ASN A 135 -14.23 8.59 -7.70
C ASN A 135 -13.76 7.46 -6.78
N VAL A 136 -13.07 6.47 -7.33
CA VAL A 136 -12.68 5.27 -6.59
C VAL A 136 -11.16 5.09 -6.58
N ALA A 137 -10.57 4.87 -5.40
CA ALA A 137 -9.24 4.31 -5.27
C ALA A 137 -9.35 2.87 -4.76
N VAL A 138 -8.59 1.95 -5.34
CA VAL A 138 -8.51 0.55 -4.91
C VAL A 138 -7.11 0.27 -4.41
N LEU A 139 -7.00 -0.24 -3.19
CA LEU A 139 -5.73 -0.75 -2.65
C LEU A 139 -5.81 -2.26 -2.48
N GLY A 140 -4.92 -2.97 -3.16
CA GLY A 140 -4.71 -4.40 -3.04
C GLY A 140 -3.35 -4.72 -2.43
N PHE A 141 -3.29 -5.80 -1.63
CA PHE A 141 -2.04 -6.35 -1.10
C PHE A 141 -2.01 -7.87 -1.31
N SER A 142 -0.91 -8.40 -1.87
CA SER A 142 -0.76 -9.84 -2.06
C SER A 142 -1.89 -10.44 -2.90
N GLN A 143 -2.69 -11.36 -2.38
CA GLN A 143 -3.82 -11.96 -3.10
C GLN A 143 -4.80 -10.92 -3.62
N SER A 144 -5.11 -9.87 -2.87
CA SER A 144 -6.01 -8.82 -3.37
C SER A 144 -5.39 -7.93 -4.46
N SER A 145 -4.07 -7.90 -4.63
CA SER A 145 -3.46 -7.32 -5.83
C SER A 145 -3.78 -8.16 -7.08
N ILE A 146 -3.86 -9.50 -6.95
CA ILE A 146 -4.34 -10.37 -8.01
C ILE A 146 -5.80 -10.07 -8.35
N ILE A 147 -6.65 -9.93 -7.32
CA ILE A 147 -8.07 -9.58 -7.48
C ILE A 147 -8.19 -8.25 -8.23
N ALA A 148 -7.48 -7.21 -7.80
CA ALA A 148 -7.48 -5.90 -8.44
C ALA A 148 -6.97 -5.96 -9.89
N SER A 149 -5.91 -6.72 -10.17
CA SER A 149 -5.34 -6.88 -11.52
C SER A 149 -6.29 -7.58 -12.48
N LEU A 150 -7.04 -8.57 -11.99
CA LEU A 150 -8.06 -9.25 -12.80
C LEU A 150 -9.28 -8.34 -13.02
N GLU A 151 -9.65 -7.56 -12.02
CA GLU A 151 -10.73 -6.59 -12.13
C GLU A 151 -10.40 -5.46 -13.11
N MET A 152 -9.16 -4.97 -13.15
CA MET A 152 -8.70 -4.03 -14.18
C MET A 152 -8.97 -4.56 -15.60
N ARG A 153 -8.70 -5.86 -15.85
CA ARG A 153 -8.99 -6.51 -17.15
C ARG A 153 -10.48 -6.64 -17.44
N ASN A 154 -11.33 -6.79 -16.43
CA ASN A 154 -12.78 -6.85 -16.60
C ASN A 154 -13.35 -5.47 -16.93
N LEU A 155 -12.89 -4.44 -16.21
CA LEU A 155 -13.33 -3.05 -16.38
C LEU A 155 -12.85 -2.44 -17.70
N ASP A 156 -11.65 -2.81 -18.16
CA ASP A 156 -11.08 -2.37 -19.44
C ASP A 156 -10.39 -3.51 -20.17
N PRO A 157 -11.15 -4.33 -20.95
CA PRO A 157 -10.56 -5.40 -21.75
C PRO A 157 -9.72 -4.90 -22.93
N SER A 158 -9.78 -3.60 -23.24
CA SER A 158 -9.05 -3.03 -24.40
C SER A 158 -7.54 -2.85 -24.12
N GLY A 159 -7.14 -2.75 -22.84
CA GLY A 159 -5.76 -2.47 -22.45
C GLY A 159 -5.28 -1.07 -22.86
N THR A 160 -6.20 -0.12 -23.01
CA THR A 160 -5.93 1.28 -23.31
C THR A 160 -6.36 2.16 -22.13
N PRO A 161 -5.85 3.39 -22.02
CA PRO A 161 -6.22 4.24 -20.88
C PRO A 161 -7.74 4.44 -20.73
N SER A 162 -8.29 3.95 -19.63
CA SER A 162 -9.71 4.03 -19.30
C SER A 162 -10.10 5.46 -18.87
N SER A 163 -11.33 5.87 -19.22
CA SER A 163 -11.94 7.13 -18.77
C SER A 163 -12.67 7.01 -17.42
N LEU A 164 -12.79 5.83 -16.86
CA LEU A 164 -13.40 5.62 -15.56
C LEU A 164 -12.59 6.32 -14.46
N PRO A 165 -13.23 7.00 -13.49
CA PRO A 165 -12.54 7.73 -12.43
C PRO A 165 -12.03 6.77 -11.32
N ILE A 166 -11.16 5.84 -11.72
CA ILE A 166 -10.60 4.80 -10.84
C ILE A 166 -9.08 4.90 -10.85
N VAL A 167 -8.47 4.75 -9.68
CA VAL A 167 -7.01 4.62 -9.50
C VAL A 167 -6.69 3.40 -8.64
N PHE A 168 -5.51 2.82 -8.86
CA PHE A 168 -5.07 1.63 -8.12
C PHE A 168 -3.75 1.86 -7.39
N SER A 169 -3.58 1.17 -6.25
CA SER A 169 -2.30 1.02 -5.57
C SER A 169 -2.14 -0.45 -5.16
N LEU A 170 -1.12 -1.11 -5.70
CA LEU A 170 -0.87 -2.53 -5.52
C LEU A 170 0.40 -2.72 -4.71
N LEU A 171 0.31 -3.49 -3.64
CA LEU A 171 1.40 -3.76 -2.71
C LEU A 171 1.76 -5.24 -2.76
N GLY A 172 3.05 -5.55 -2.89
CA GLY A 172 3.49 -6.94 -2.92
C GLY A 172 2.76 -7.76 -3.99
N ASP A 173 2.63 -7.22 -5.19
CA ASP A 173 1.81 -7.78 -6.26
C ASP A 173 2.45 -9.03 -6.89
N PRO A 174 1.88 -10.23 -6.71
CA PRO A 174 2.39 -11.45 -7.34
C PRO A 174 2.30 -11.44 -8.88
N MET A 175 1.50 -10.52 -9.44
CA MET A 175 1.36 -10.30 -10.88
C MET A 175 2.21 -9.12 -11.38
N ASN A 176 3.10 -8.53 -10.54
CA ASN A 176 4.02 -7.49 -10.97
C ASN A 176 4.76 -7.93 -12.26
N PRO A 177 4.70 -7.18 -13.36
CA PRO A 177 5.19 -7.66 -14.65
C PRO A 177 6.67 -8.06 -14.62
N ASN A 178 7.50 -7.27 -13.98
CA ASN A 178 8.94 -7.54 -13.88
C ASN A 178 9.36 -7.94 -12.45
N GLY A 179 8.94 -9.11 -11.99
CA GLY A 179 9.30 -9.61 -10.66
C GLY A 179 8.27 -10.56 -10.08
N GLY A 180 6.99 -10.35 -10.34
CA GLY A 180 5.92 -11.16 -9.77
C GLY A 180 6.02 -12.64 -10.12
N LEU A 181 5.91 -13.50 -9.11
CA LEU A 181 5.99 -14.95 -9.29
C LEU A 181 4.98 -15.45 -10.34
N LEU A 182 3.76 -14.90 -10.36
CA LEU A 182 2.72 -15.29 -11.30
C LEU A 182 3.01 -14.80 -12.73
N ALA A 183 3.80 -13.75 -12.87
CA ALA A 183 4.25 -13.25 -14.18
C ALA A 183 5.46 -14.04 -14.72
N ARG A 184 6.21 -14.75 -13.84
CA ARG A 184 7.33 -15.62 -14.26
C ARG A 184 6.85 -16.86 -15.01
N PHE A 185 5.67 -17.42 -14.66
CA PHE A 185 5.12 -18.66 -15.25
C PHE A 185 3.69 -18.47 -15.77
N PRO A 186 3.44 -17.53 -16.70
CA PRO A 186 2.08 -17.22 -17.11
C PRO A 186 1.38 -18.45 -17.70
N GLY A 187 0.14 -18.69 -17.25
CA GLY A 187 -0.69 -19.80 -17.71
C GLY A 187 -0.46 -21.14 -17.01
N LEU A 188 0.57 -21.27 -16.17
CA LEU A 188 0.74 -22.45 -15.35
C LEU A 188 -0.44 -22.59 -14.39
N THR A 189 -0.99 -23.79 -14.28
CA THR A 189 -2.05 -24.12 -13.33
C THR A 189 -1.66 -25.35 -12.52
N MET A 190 -1.87 -25.28 -11.23
CA MET A 190 -1.71 -26.40 -10.28
C MET A 190 -3.08 -26.85 -9.78
N PRO A 191 -3.78 -27.77 -10.46
CA PRO A 191 -5.18 -28.10 -10.16
C PRO A 191 -5.39 -28.65 -8.75
N SER A 192 -4.43 -29.42 -8.21
CA SER A 192 -4.49 -29.98 -6.86
C SER A 192 -4.50 -28.95 -5.74
N LEU A 193 -3.93 -27.76 -6.01
CA LEU A 193 -3.94 -26.63 -5.08
C LEU A 193 -5.01 -25.60 -5.46
N GLY A 194 -5.65 -25.74 -6.63
CA GLY A 194 -6.55 -24.74 -7.17
C GLY A 194 -5.87 -23.37 -7.34
N PHE A 195 -4.65 -23.37 -7.89
CA PHE A 195 -3.82 -22.19 -8.04
C PHE A 195 -3.41 -21.99 -9.51
N THR A 196 -3.62 -20.79 -10.03
CA THR A 196 -3.31 -20.41 -11.39
C THR A 196 -2.39 -19.20 -11.42
N PHE A 197 -1.41 -19.23 -12.31
CA PHE A 197 -0.51 -18.11 -12.59
C PHE A 197 -1.15 -17.24 -13.67
N TYR A 198 -1.82 -16.17 -13.24
CA TYR A 198 -2.64 -15.34 -14.12
C TYR A 198 -1.84 -14.41 -15.06
N GLY A 199 -0.50 -14.45 -14.99
CA GLY A 199 0.37 -13.58 -15.77
C GLY A 199 0.57 -12.22 -15.09
N ALA A 200 0.76 -11.17 -15.90
CA ALA A 200 1.13 -9.85 -15.41
C ALA A 200 -0.08 -8.94 -15.20
N THR A 201 -0.01 -8.04 -14.21
CA THR A 201 -0.91 -6.91 -14.02
C THR A 201 -0.94 -6.03 -15.26
N PRO A 202 -2.11 -5.53 -15.70
CA PRO A 202 -2.20 -4.56 -16.79
C PRO A 202 -1.41 -3.29 -16.49
N GLY A 203 -0.68 -2.79 -17.49
CA GLY A 203 0.20 -1.63 -17.30
C GLY A 203 -0.30 -0.33 -17.91
N ASN A 204 -1.41 -0.35 -18.66
CA ASN A 204 -1.87 0.81 -19.44
C ASN A 204 -3.38 1.08 -19.36
N ASP A 205 -4.09 0.48 -18.41
CA ASP A 205 -5.55 0.58 -18.31
C ASP A 205 -5.96 1.73 -17.38
N PHE A 206 -5.41 1.75 -16.17
CA PHE A 206 -5.75 2.71 -15.12
C PHE A 206 -4.49 3.34 -14.49
N PRO A 207 -4.57 4.58 -13.96
CA PRO A 207 -3.50 5.13 -13.14
C PRO A 207 -3.23 4.20 -11.95
N THR A 208 -2.07 3.53 -11.96
CA THR A 208 -1.72 2.49 -10.99
C THR A 208 -0.34 2.74 -10.39
N ASN A 209 -0.19 2.62 -9.07
CA ASN A 209 1.10 2.57 -8.41
C ASN A 209 1.36 1.15 -7.91
N ILE A 210 2.48 0.56 -8.30
CA ILE A 210 2.91 -0.78 -7.86
C ILE A 210 4.14 -0.63 -6.98
N TYR A 211 4.03 -1.05 -5.73
CA TYR A 211 5.10 -1.00 -4.74
C TYR A 211 5.57 -2.41 -4.42
N THR A 212 6.87 -2.63 -4.57
CA THR A 212 7.53 -3.90 -4.30
C THR A 212 8.66 -3.68 -3.30
N ILE A 213 8.73 -4.49 -2.26
CA ILE A 213 9.90 -4.54 -1.38
C ILE A 213 10.92 -5.51 -1.98
N GLU A 214 12.17 -5.10 -2.05
CA GLU A 214 13.29 -5.91 -2.58
C GLU A 214 13.33 -7.28 -1.88
N TYR A 215 13.47 -8.35 -2.66
CA TYR A 215 13.45 -9.76 -2.25
C TYR A 215 12.10 -10.28 -1.71
N ASP A 216 10.99 -9.57 -1.92
CA ASP A 216 9.68 -10.15 -1.68
C ASP A 216 9.41 -11.30 -2.65
N GLY A 217 9.49 -12.54 -2.19
CA GLY A 217 9.43 -13.71 -3.08
C GLY A 217 8.10 -13.91 -3.83
N PHE A 218 7.03 -13.17 -3.52
CA PHE A 218 5.83 -13.15 -4.35
C PHE A 218 5.86 -12.04 -5.40
N ALA A 219 6.35 -10.85 -5.06
CA ALA A 219 6.31 -9.68 -5.94
C ALA A 219 7.64 -9.40 -6.66
N ASP A 220 8.74 -9.99 -6.16
CA ASP A 220 10.10 -9.85 -6.67
C ASP A 220 10.82 -11.21 -6.61
N PHE A 221 10.41 -12.14 -7.49
CA PHE A 221 11.00 -13.47 -7.62
C PHE A 221 12.15 -13.47 -8.64
N PRO A 222 13.24 -14.23 -8.37
CA PRO A 222 14.39 -14.32 -9.29
C PRO A 222 14.00 -14.70 -10.72
N GLN A 223 14.70 -14.12 -11.69
CA GLN A 223 14.50 -14.45 -13.11
C GLN A 223 15.29 -15.67 -13.56
N TYR A 224 16.36 -16.01 -12.82
CA TYR A 224 17.32 -17.05 -13.18
C TYR A 224 17.36 -18.14 -12.10
N PRO A 225 16.45 -19.12 -12.12
CA PRO A 225 16.30 -20.13 -11.07
C PRO A 225 17.44 -21.15 -11.01
N ILE A 226 18.43 -21.06 -11.90
CA ILE A 226 19.68 -21.79 -11.77
C ILE A 226 20.49 -21.29 -10.57
N ASP A 227 20.25 -20.06 -10.14
CA ASP A 227 20.76 -19.50 -8.90
C ASP A 227 19.89 -19.93 -7.72
N PHE A 228 20.18 -21.11 -7.23
CA PHE A 228 19.46 -21.70 -6.10
C PHE A 228 19.55 -20.83 -4.82
N LEU A 229 20.60 -20.04 -4.68
CA LEU A 229 20.77 -19.15 -3.53
C LEU A 229 19.76 -17.99 -3.59
N ALA A 230 19.52 -17.44 -4.77
CA ALA A 230 18.49 -16.42 -4.98
C ALA A 230 17.09 -16.98 -4.74
N ASP A 231 16.81 -18.21 -5.17
CA ASP A 231 15.53 -18.87 -4.93
C ASP A 231 15.28 -19.10 -3.43
N LEU A 232 16.29 -19.55 -2.68
CA LEU A 232 16.19 -19.69 -1.22
C LEU A 232 15.98 -18.34 -0.55
N ASN A 233 16.64 -17.29 -1.02
CA ASN A 233 16.44 -15.95 -0.49
C ASN A 233 15.02 -15.44 -0.77
N ALA A 234 14.46 -15.70 -1.97
CA ALA A 234 13.08 -15.35 -2.30
C ALA A 234 12.06 -16.11 -1.43
N ILE A 235 12.29 -17.42 -1.19
CA ILE A 235 11.46 -18.21 -0.27
C ILE A 235 11.52 -17.64 1.15
N ALA A 236 12.71 -17.26 1.63
CA ALA A 236 12.85 -16.56 2.91
C ALA A 236 12.14 -15.19 2.88
N GLY A 237 12.17 -14.48 1.75
CA GLY A 237 11.47 -13.23 1.52
C GLY A 237 9.95 -13.35 1.61
N ILE A 238 9.36 -14.47 1.17
CA ILE A 238 7.94 -14.74 1.38
C ILE A 238 7.60 -14.71 2.88
N TYR A 239 8.47 -15.24 3.72
CA TYR A 239 8.24 -15.33 5.16
C TYR A 239 8.59 -14.03 5.91
N TYR A 240 9.75 -13.42 5.61
CA TYR A 240 10.29 -12.30 6.38
C TYR A 240 9.93 -10.93 5.82
N VAL A 241 9.60 -10.82 4.53
CA VAL A 241 9.41 -9.54 3.84
C VAL A 241 7.97 -9.34 3.38
N HIS A 242 7.35 -10.33 2.76
CA HIS A 242 6.06 -10.17 2.08
C HIS A 242 4.95 -9.61 2.99
N GLY A 243 4.93 -9.97 4.27
CA GLY A 243 3.92 -9.48 5.23
C GLY A 243 4.12 -8.05 5.74
N THR A 244 5.21 -7.36 5.39
CA THR A 244 5.69 -6.15 6.09
C THR A 244 5.31 -4.83 5.43
N TYR A 245 4.48 -4.79 4.38
CA TYR A 245 4.14 -3.55 3.66
C TYR A 245 3.47 -2.47 4.51
N ALA A 246 2.87 -2.83 5.64
CA ALA A 246 2.35 -1.85 6.59
C ALA A 246 3.43 -1.24 7.51
N ASP A 247 4.65 -1.82 7.60
CA ASP A 247 5.69 -1.42 8.54
C ASP A 247 6.56 -0.25 8.05
N PRO A 248 6.96 -0.14 6.76
CA PRO A 248 7.83 0.93 6.30
C PRO A 248 7.28 2.31 6.69
N THR A 249 8.16 3.17 7.14
CA THR A 249 7.81 4.56 7.47
C THR A 249 7.50 5.35 6.19
N PRO A 250 6.73 6.44 6.27
CA PRO A 250 6.50 7.31 5.12
C PRO A 250 7.80 7.80 4.45
N THR A 251 8.87 7.99 5.23
CA THR A 251 10.18 8.37 4.71
C THR A 251 10.81 7.26 3.87
N GLN A 252 10.70 6.00 4.31
CA GLN A 252 11.21 4.85 3.55
C GLN A 252 10.44 4.67 2.24
N ILE A 253 9.11 4.83 2.27
CA ILE A 253 8.29 4.77 1.05
C ILE A 253 8.60 5.96 0.14
N GLY A 254 8.76 7.17 0.68
CA GLY A 254 9.16 8.35 -0.09
C GLY A 254 10.56 8.25 -0.69
N SER A 255 11.42 7.35 -0.19
CA SER A 255 12.74 7.01 -0.76
C SER A 255 12.74 5.77 -1.65
N ALA A 256 11.58 5.19 -1.95
CA ALA A 256 11.47 4.09 -2.90
C ALA A 256 12.03 4.50 -4.27
N ILE A 257 12.72 3.57 -4.92
CA ILE A 257 13.37 3.81 -6.21
C ILE A 257 12.32 3.71 -7.30
N PRO A 258 12.04 4.79 -8.06
CA PRO A 258 11.14 4.72 -9.18
C PRO A 258 11.81 3.97 -10.34
N LEU A 259 11.16 2.93 -10.83
CA LEU A 259 11.61 2.17 -12.01
C LEU A 259 11.01 2.82 -13.25
N THR A 260 11.80 3.62 -13.96
CA THR A 260 11.33 4.51 -15.04
C THR A 260 11.66 4.02 -16.45
N ASN A 261 12.39 2.94 -16.61
CA ASN A 261 12.78 2.35 -17.90
C ASN A 261 11.66 1.55 -18.57
N THR A 262 10.44 2.07 -18.55
CA THR A 262 9.25 1.47 -19.18
C THR A 262 9.34 1.46 -20.70
N VAL A 263 8.67 0.49 -21.35
CA VAL A 263 8.58 0.36 -22.79
C VAL A 263 7.13 0.55 -23.25
N GLY A 264 6.92 1.42 -24.25
CA GLY A 264 5.61 1.75 -24.77
C GLY A 264 4.79 2.63 -23.81
N PRO A 265 3.50 2.88 -24.13
CA PRO A 265 2.62 3.65 -23.27
C PRO A 265 2.29 2.89 -21.99
N THR A 266 2.24 3.60 -20.88
CA THR A 266 1.86 3.06 -19.58
C THR A 266 1.19 4.12 -18.71
N THR A 267 0.14 3.75 -18.00
CA THR A 267 -0.50 4.53 -16.94
C THR A 267 0.02 4.14 -15.56
N SER A 268 0.81 3.07 -15.48
CA SER A 268 1.35 2.52 -14.23
C SER A 268 2.73 3.10 -13.89
N LYS A 269 2.98 3.23 -12.58
CA LYS A 269 4.27 3.61 -11.99
C LYS A 269 4.74 2.50 -11.07
N TYR A 270 6.02 2.20 -11.12
CA TYR A 270 6.64 1.09 -10.41
C TYR A 270 7.67 1.61 -9.42
N TYR A 271 7.61 1.11 -8.18
CA TYR A 271 8.47 1.55 -7.10
C TYR A 271 9.09 0.35 -6.39
N MET A 272 10.43 0.35 -6.29
CA MET A 272 11.17 -0.63 -5.50
C MET A 272 11.57 -0.02 -4.16
N ILE A 273 11.17 -0.66 -3.07
CA ILE A 273 11.56 -0.29 -1.71
C ILE A 273 12.75 -1.17 -1.34
N PRO A 274 13.98 -0.61 -1.24
CA PRO A 274 15.16 -1.41 -0.92
C PRO A 274 15.06 -2.08 0.45
N ASN A 275 15.46 -3.33 0.52
CA ASN A 275 15.57 -4.07 1.78
C ASN A 275 17.03 -4.04 2.26
N PRO A 276 17.29 -3.53 3.48
CA PRO A 276 18.67 -3.43 3.99
C PRO A 276 19.33 -4.79 4.25
N HIS A 277 18.53 -5.85 4.42
CA HIS A 277 19.02 -7.18 4.77
C HIS A 277 18.51 -8.25 3.81
N LEU A 278 19.37 -9.25 3.56
CA LEU A 278 18.94 -10.46 2.85
C LEU A 278 18.02 -11.29 3.74
N PRO A 279 16.80 -11.59 3.30
CA PRO A 279 15.89 -12.47 4.04
C PRO A 279 16.51 -13.82 4.44
N LEU A 280 17.39 -14.36 3.60
CA LEU A 280 18.11 -15.61 3.85
C LEU A 280 18.98 -15.55 5.11
N LEU A 281 19.46 -14.38 5.51
CA LEU A 281 20.31 -14.20 6.69
C LEU A 281 19.53 -13.86 7.96
N GLU A 282 18.20 -13.64 7.90
CA GLU A 282 17.38 -13.34 9.07
C GLU A 282 17.41 -14.43 10.16
N PRO A 283 17.38 -15.73 9.84
CA PRO A 283 17.55 -16.77 10.87
C PRO A 283 18.90 -16.67 11.59
N LEU A 284 19.96 -16.30 10.87
CA LEU A 284 21.28 -16.10 11.47
C LEU A 284 21.29 -14.87 12.37
N ARG A 285 20.68 -13.75 11.93
CA ARG A 285 20.54 -12.51 12.71
C ARG A 285 19.77 -12.72 14.01
N ALA A 286 18.85 -13.66 14.03
CA ALA A 286 18.08 -14.03 15.22
C ALA A 286 18.92 -14.69 16.34
N ILE A 287 20.13 -15.15 16.06
CA ILE A 287 21.01 -15.76 17.07
C ILE A 287 21.58 -14.64 17.97
N PRO A 288 21.32 -14.70 19.29
CA PRO A 288 21.79 -13.65 20.20
C PRO A 288 23.30 -13.48 20.17
N VAL A 289 23.77 -12.24 20.24
CA VAL A 289 25.17 -11.82 20.41
C VAL A 289 26.05 -12.00 19.17
N VAL A 290 26.04 -13.17 18.55
CA VAL A 290 26.95 -13.49 17.43
C VAL A 290 26.28 -13.43 16.07
N GLY A 291 24.93 -13.51 16.04
CA GLY A 291 24.19 -13.63 14.79
C GLY A 291 24.34 -12.41 13.89
N THR A 292 24.08 -11.21 14.42
CA THR A 292 24.19 -9.97 13.65
C THR A 292 25.61 -9.74 13.13
N PRO A 293 26.72 -9.81 13.94
CA PRO A 293 28.06 -9.65 13.42
C PRO A 293 28.42 -10.64 12.31
N VAL A 294 28.01 -11.91 12.45
CA VAL A 294 28.31 -12.93 11.44
C VAL A 294 27.47 -12.71 10.18
N ALA A 295 26.19 -12.31 10.32
CA ALA A 295 25.36 -11.96 9.19
C ALA A 295 25.92 -10.73 8.45
N ASP A 296 26.34 -9.69 9.14
CA ASP A 296 26.94 -8.48 8.54
C ASP A 296 28.29 -8.75 7.87
N LEU A 297 29.02 -9.76 8.35
CA LEU A 297 30.21 -10.27 7.66
C LEU A 297 29.88 -10.90 6.30
N LEU A 298 28.84 -11.71 6.26
CA LEU A 298 28.48 -12.50 5.08
C LEU A 298 27.63 -11.71 4.08
N GLU A 299 26.83 -10.76 4.57
CA GLU A 299 25.78 -10.08 3.78
C GLU A 299 26.30 -9.45 2.47
N PRO A 300 27.44 -8.73 2.40
CA PRO A 300 27.86 -8.10 1.16
C PRO A 300 28.16 -9.12 0.04
N ASP A 301 28.89 -10.19 0.34
CA ASP A 301 29.21 -11.22 -0.65
C ASP A 301 27.98 -12.05 -1.02
N MET A 302 27.16 -12.42 -0.03
CA MET A 302 25.92 -13.14 -0.25
C MET A 302 24.93 -12.32 -1.10
N ARG A 303 24.90 -10.99 -0.93
CA ARG A 303 24.07 -10.10 -1.74
C ARG A 303 24.48 -10.09 -3.21
N VAL A 304 25.78 -10.04 -3.50
CA VAL A 304 26.30 -10.19 -4.87
C VAL A 304 25.82 -11.51 -5.48
N LEU A 305 25.99 -12.62 -4.76
CA LEU A 305 25.60 -13.95 -5.26
C LEU A 305 24.09 -14.06 -5.47
N VAL A 306 23.27 -13.66 -4.51
CA VAL A 306 21.80 -13.66 -4.62
C VAL A 306 21.32 -12.78 -5.78
N ASN A 307 21.94 -11.63 -5.98
CA ASN A 307 21.54 -10.68 -7.03
C ASN A 307 21.75 -11.23 -8.44
N LEU A 308 22.67 -12.20 -8.63
CA LEU A 308 22.85 -12.87 -9.92
C LEU A 308 21.54 -13.54 -10.40
N GLY A 309 20.74 -14.06 -9.46
CA GLY A 309 19.44 -14.64 -9.77
C GLY A 309 18.41 -13.63 -10.30
N TYR A 310 18.69 -12.33 -10.12
CA TYR A 310 17.88 -11.23 -10.69
C TYR A 310 18.49 -10.65 -11.97
N GLY A 311 19.73 -11.03 -12.31
CA GLY A 311 20.40 -10.64 -13.55
C GLY A 311 21.37 -9.47 -13.45
N SER A 312 21.69 -9.02 -12.24
CA SER A 312 22.68 -8.00 -11.95
C SER A 312 23.32 -8.28 -10.59
N PRO A 313 24.63 -8.10 -10.40
CA PRO A 313 25.25 -8.21 -9.07
C PRO A 313 24.89 -7.05 -8.14
N ASP A 314 24.43 -5.90 -8.69
CA ASP A 314 24.30 -4.63 -7.98
C ASP A 314 22.95 -4.46 -7.28
N GLN A 315 21.92 -5.22 -7.67
CA GLN A 315 20.54 -5.03 -7.22
C GLN A 315 19.75 -6.33 -7.18
N GLY A 316 18.87 -6.46 -6.20
CA GLY A 316 18.03 -7.64 -5.97
C GLY A 316 16.71 -7.62 -6.74
N TRP A 317 16.65 -6.94 -7.90
CA TRP A 317 15.51 -6.95 -8.81
C TRP A 317 15.97 -6.95 -10.26
N SER A 318 15.13 -7.45 -11.16
CA SER A 318 15.47 -7.52 -12.58
C SER A 318 15.67 -6.11 -13.17
N PRO A 319 16.79 -5.86 -13.89
CA PRO A 319 17.08 -4.58 -14.53
C PRO A 319 16.22 -4.29 -15.77
N GLY A 320 15.37 -5.23 -16.20
CA GLY A 320 14.48 -5.06 -17.35
C GLY A 320 13.39 -3.99 -17.13
N PRO A 321 12.65 -3.64 -18.20
CA PRO A 321 11.54 -2.71 -18.09
C PRO A 321 10.48 -3.19 -17.10
N PRO A 322 10.04 -2.34 -16.14
CA PRO A 322 9.14 -2.78 -15.07
C PRO A 322 7.73 -3.12 -15.55
N ASN A 323 7.30 -2.60 -16.72
CA ASN A 323 5.99 -2.84 -17.30
C ASN A 323 5.96 -4.00 -18.31
N VAL A 324 7.07 -4.72 -18.50
CA VAL A 324 7.16 -5.83 -19.44
C VAL A 324 7.26 -7.15 -18.67
N PRO A 325 6.36 -8.12 -18.96
CA PRO A 325 6.45 -9.44 -18.36
C PRO A 325 7.80 -10.11 -18.63
N THR A 326 8.46 -10.55 -17.56
CA THR A 326 9.77 -11.18 -17.64
C THR A 326 9.69 -12.65 -17.23
N PRO A 327 9.49 -13.59 -18.17
CA PRO A 327 9.51 -15.02 -17.85
C PRO A 327 10.90 -15.48 -17.40
N PHE A 328 10.97 -16.68 -16.86
CA PHE A 328 12.24 -17.31 -16.49
C PHE A 328 13.23 -17.40 -17.64
N LYS A 329 14.51 -17.26 -17.29
CA LYS A 329 15.66 -17.52 -18.14
C LYS A 329 16.64 -18.44 -17.42
N LEU A 330 17.53 -19.09 -18.20
CA LEU A 330 18.46 -20.06 -17.61
C LEU A 330 19.71 -19.40 -17.03
N PHE A 331 20.36 -18.49 -17.76
CA PHE A 331 21.63 -17.91 -17.36
C PHE A 331 21.56 -16.39 -17.33
N PRO A 332 22.05 -15.76 -16.23
CA PRO A 332 22.10 -14.30 -16.13
C PRO A 332 23.18 -13.72 -17.05
N PRO A 333 22.90 -12.58 -17.71
CA PRO A 333 23.85 -11.93 -18.63
C PRO A 333 24.86 -11.07 -17.84
N VAL A 334 25.62 -11.68 -16.94
CA VAL A 334 26.57 -10.98 -16.05
C VAL A 334 28.01 -11.20 -16.51
N ASN A 335 28.87 -10.19 -16.28
CA ASN A 335 30.30 -10.29 -16.54
C ASN A 335 31.01 -10.95 -15.34
N PRO A 336 31.71 -12.09 -15.51
CA PRO A 336 32.39 -12.75 -14.41
C PRO A 336 33.48 -11.87 -13.75
N GLY A 337 34.11 -10.97 -14.49
CA GLY A 337 35.13 -10.04 -13.95
C GLY A 337 34.50 -9.01 -13.01
N THR A 338 33.31 -8.49 -13.36
CA THR A 338 32.54 -7.61 -12.48
C THR A 338 32.15 -8.32 -11.20
N VAL A 339 31.58 -9.53 -11.32
CA VAL A 339 31.17 -10.35 -10.16
C VAL A 339 32.35 -10.61 -9.22
N PHE A 340 33.53 -10.95 -9.78
CA PHE A 340 34.75 -11.14 -8.97
C PHE A 340 35.18 -9.86 -8.24
N GLY A 341 35.14 -8.71 -8.92
CA GLY A 341 35.46 -7.41 -8.33
C GLY A 341 34.53 -7.05 -7.18
N ASP A 342 33.20 -7.31 -7.37
CA ASP A 342 32.18 -7.04 -6.38
C ASP A 342 32.32 -7.95 -5.15
N LEU A 343 32.66 -9.23 -5.33
CA LEU A 343 32.95 -10.15 -4.23
C LEU A 343 34.21 -9.71 -3.43
N VAL A 344 35.27 -9.26 -4.08
CA VAL A 344 36.43 -8.70 -3.37
C VAL A 344 36.05 -7.49 -2.54
N THR A 345 35.22 -6.60 -3.10
CA THR A 345 34.73 -5.43 -2.40
C THR A 345 33.77 -5.81 -1.26
N GLY A 346 32.88 -6.77 -1.50
CA GLY A 346 31.95 -7.32 -0.52
C GLY A 346 32.67 -7.91 0.69
N THR A 347 33.69 -8.75 0.45
CA THR A 347 34.53 -9.32 1.51
C THR A 347 35.15 -8.22 2.38
N GLN A 348 35.69 -7.15 1.77
CA GLN A 348 36.27 -6.02 2.53
C GLN A 348 35.21 -5.30 3.37
N GLN A 349 34.03 -5.07 2.81
CA GLN A 349 32.89 -4.44 3.51
C GLN A 349 32.41 -5.33 4.68
N GLY A 350 32.27 -6.62 4.46
CA GLY A 350 31.85 -7.59 5.47
C GLY A 350 32.82 -7.66 6.65
N ILE A 351 34.12 -7.72 6.38
CA ILE A 351 35.18 -7.68 7.44
C ILE A 351 35.06 -6.37 8.22
N GLY A 352 34.89 -5.23 7.52
CA GLY A 352 34.74 -3.93 8.17
C GLY A 352 33.51 -3.85 9.06
N ALA A 353 32.35 -4.39 8.60
CA ALA A 353 31.13 -4.44 9.38
C ALA A 353 31.29 -5.32 10.63
N PHE A 354 31.85 -6.53 10.48
CA PHE A 354 32.12 -7.45 11.59
C PHE A 354 33.01 -6.82 12.66
N VAL A 355 34.14 -6.21 12.27
CA VAL A 355 35.05 -5.53 13.22
C VAL A 355 34.34 -4.38 13.92
N GLY A 356 33.49 -3.63 13.20
CA GLY A 356 32.67 -2.56 13.77
C GLY A 356 31.71 -3.07 14.84
N ASP A 357 31.03 -4.17 14.58
CA ASP A 357 30.05 -4.76 15.49
C ASP A 357 30.68 -5.38 16.74
N VAL A 358 31.82 -6.06 16.57
CA VAL A 358 32.55 -6.68 17.69
C VAL A 358 33.30 -5.62 18.52
N GLY A 359 33.78 -4.56 17.88
CA GLY A 359 34.50 -3.46 18.53
C GLY A 359 33.61 -2.41 19.19
N ALA A 360 32.33 -2.42 18.90
CA ALA A 360 31.37 -1.48 19.51
C ALA A 360 31.24 -1.78 21.02
N PRO A 361 31.38 -0.76 21.91
CA PRO A 361 31.12 -0.95 23.33
C PRO A 361 29.69 -1.48 23.49
N ARG A 362 29.56 -2.69 24.03
CA ARG A 362 28.25 -3.24 24.37
C ARG A 362 27.72 -2.42 25.54
N ASP A 363 26.86 -1.45 25.30
CA ASP A 363 26.03 -0.85 26.32
C ASP A 363 25.15 -1.96 26.92
N HIS A 364 25.70 -2.66 27.90
CA HIS A 364 24.93 -3.48 28.81
C HIS A 364 24.03 -2.52 29.59
N ALA A 365 22.93 -2.10 28.97
CA ALA A 365 21.84 -1.48 29.67
C ALA A 365 21.38 -2.48 30.73
N CYS A 366 21.84 -2.22 31.97
CA CYS A 366 21.57 -3.01 33.15
C CYS A 366 20.04 -3.12 33.35
N ARG A 367 19.41 -4.10 32.70
CA ARG A 367 18.01 -4.49 32.96
C ARG A 367 17.96 -5.37 34.21
N LEU A 368 18.43 -4.85 35.33
CA LEU A 368 18.17 -5.48 36.63
C LEU A 368 17.23 -4.56 37.42
N PRO A 369 16.12 -5.10 37.96
CA PRO A 369 15.16 -4.32 38.74
C PRO A 369 15.73 -3.73 40.04
N ALA A 370 16.98 -4.07 40.42
CA ALA A 370 17.59 -3.71 41.70
C ALA A 370 18.23 -2.31 41.74
N CYS A 371 18.34 -1.58 40.62
CA CYS A 371 19.01 -0.26 40.62
C CYS A 371 18.09 0.94 40.98
N ARG A 372 16.78 0.71 41.21
CA ARG A 372 15.85 1.82 41.59
C ARG A 372 15.90 2.26 43.04
N THR A 373 16.59 1.54 43.91
CA THR A 373 16.57 1.85 45.37
C THR A 373 17.77 2.63 45.89
N ARG A 374 18.85 2.78 45.11
CA ARG A 374 20.06 3.46 45.60
C ARG A 374 20.18 4.96 45.26
N CYS A 375 19.39 5.47 44.36
CA CYS A 375 19.48 6.90 43.96
C CYS A 375 18.65 7.84 44.81
N ARG A 376 17.86 7.34 45.79
CA ARG A 376 17.01 8.17 46.68
C ARG A 376 17.64 8.55 47.99
N ARG A 377 18.86 8.04 48.34
CA ARG A 377 19.50 8.28 49.64
C ARG A 377 20.61 9.33 49.66
N SER A 378 21.05 9.88 48.56
CA SER A 378 22.13 10.89 48.52
C SER A 378 21.67 12.36 48.46
N ARG A 379 20.34 12.63 48.43
CA ARG A 379 19.82 14.02 48.40
C ARG A 379 19.19 14.51 49.72
N ARG A 380 19.38 13.79 50.84
CA ARG A 380 18.84 14.21 52.17
C ARG A 380 19.93 14.56 53.20
N ARG A 381 21.09 15.08 52.80
CA ARG A 381 22.07 15.63 53.75
C ARG A 381 22.71 16.89 53.19
N ARG A 382 21.91 17.97 53.07
CA ARG A 382 22.41 19.36 53.12
C ARG A 382 21.21 20.31 53.15
N SER A 383 20.64 20.52 54.35
CA SER A 383 20.04 21.80 54.79
C SER A 383 19.40 21.60 56.17
N ALA A 384 20.24 21.59 57.15
CA ALA A 384 19.83 21.87 58.52
C ALA A 384 20.78 22.94 59.05
N HIS A 385 20.40 24.18 58.92
CA HIS A 385 20.75 25.27 59.82
C HIS A 385 19.98 26.54 59.43
N ARG A 386 18.97 26.91 60.22
CA ARG A 386 18.77 28.16 60.91
C ARG A 386 17.32 28.45 61.31
N ARG A 387 17.13 28.37 62.66
CA ARG A 387 16.40 29.27 63.58
C ARG A 387 14.88 29.38 63.48
N ARG A 388 14.20 28.81 64.57
CA ARG A 388 13.50 29.45 65.72
C ARG A 388 12.49 30.53 65.32
N SER A 389 11.26 30.50 65.65
CA SER A 389 10.24 30.14 66.62
C SER A 389 9.18 31.24 66.59
N PRO A 390 8.05 31.28 67.32
CA PRO A 390 7.07 30.25 67.69
C PRO A 390 5.56 30.68 67.53
N ALA A 391 4.66 29.70 67.81
CA ALA A 391 3.33 29.80 68.36
C ALA A 391 2.15 30.31 67.54
N SER A 392 1.08 29.55 67.38
CA SER A 392 -0.07 29.42 68.31
C SER A 392 -1.17 28.50 67.73
N SER A 393 -1.49 27.49 68.42
CA SER A 393 -2.72 26.96 69.02
C SER A 393 -4.03 26.89 68.22
N LEU A 394 -4.50 25.62 67.99
CA LEU A 394 -5.81 25.00 68.28
C LEU A 394 -7.08 25.39 67.50
N PRO A 395 -8.13 24.53 67.44
CA PRO A 395 -8.23 23.05 67.41
C PRO A 395 -9.26 22.51 66.42
N CYS A 396 -9.28 21.18 66.32
CA CYS A 396 -10.15 20.20 65.73
C CYS A 396 -11.68 20.47 65.85
N ARG A 397 -12.43 20.17 64.72
CA ARG A 397 -13.78 19.58 64.87
C ARG A 397 -14.09 18.66 63.70
N ARG A 398 -14.48 17.45 64.07
CA ARG A 398 -15.06 16.37 63.20
C ARG A 398 -16.46 16.78 62.75
N ARG A 399 -16.82 16.34 61.52
CA ARG A 399 -18.08 15.64 61.17
C ARG A 399 -18.04 15.10 59.77
N THR A 400 -18.29 13.82 59.67
CA THR A 400 -18.69 12.99 58.50
C THR A 400 -20.22 13.04 58.36
N PRO A 401 -20.88 12.41 57.35
CA PRO A 401 -20.54 12.10 55.92
C PRO A 401 -21.73 12.43 54.97
N MET A 402 -21.59 12.38 53.66
CA MET A 402 -22.51 11.65 52.72
C MET A 402 -22.26 12.02 51.25
N SER A 403 -22.06 10.93 50.50
CA SER A 403 -22.57 10.57 49.15
C SER A 403 -22.34 11.50 47.96
N SER A 404 -21.68 10.96 46.94
CA SER A 404 -22.07 10.67 45.55
C SER A 404 -20.94 10.87 44.56
N LEU A 405 -20.61 9.83 43.93
CA LEU A 405 -20.04 9.40 42.64
C LEU A 405 -19.55 10.44 41.59
N PRO A 406 -18.80 10.00 40.56
CA PRO A 406 -17.45 10.47 40.30
C PRO A 406 -17.35 11.26 38.98
N SER A 407 -16.45 12.20 38.89
CA SER A 407 -16.05 12.81 37.62
C SER A 407 -14.58 12.51 37.28
N ARG A 408 -14.42 12.06 36.09
CA ARG A 408 -13.21 11.70 35.36
C ARG A 408 -12.01 12.65 35.57
N ALA A 409 -10.93 12.11 36.11
CA ALA A 409 -9.62 12.73 36.02
C ALA A 409 -9.01 12.50 34.63
N ARG A 410 -8.75 13.58 33.90
CA ARG A 410 -7.95 13.58 32.67
C ARG A 410 -6.46 13.56 33.07
N CYS A 411 -5.77 12.48 32.73
CA CYS A 411 -4.32 12.48 32.73
C CYS A 411 -3.82 13.22 31.49
N ARG A 412 -3.05 14.28 31.67
CA ARG A 412 -2.24 14.91 30.63
C ARG A 412 -0.99 14.06 30.38
N PRO A 413 -0.59 13.84 29.13
CA PRO A 413 0.67 13.14 28.83
C PRO A 413 1.86 14.06 29.10
N ALA A 414 2.87 13.49 29.75
CA ALA A 414 4.16 14.11 29.96
C ALA A 414 4.98 14.09 28.64
N THR A 415 5.56 15.22 28.31
CA THR A 415 6.54 15.39 27.22
C THR A 415 7.81 14.59 27.47
N PRO A 416 8.33 13.83 26.50
CA PRO A 416 9.66 13.24 26.58
C PRO A 416 10.70 14.21 26.03
N SER A 417 11.54 14.73 26.88
CA SER A 417 12.80 15.36 26.49
C SER A 417 13.97 14.41 26.73
N CYS A 418 14.89 14.38 25.78
CA CYS A 418 16.21 13.74 25.79
C CYS A 418 16.26 12.27 25.34
N PHE A 419 16.36 12.07 24.03
CA PHE A 419 17.21 11.04 23.45
C PHE A 419 17.89 11.62 22.20
N ARG A 420 19.06 12.22 22.34
CA ARG A 420 19.98 12.45 21.24
C ARG A 420 20.66 11.11 20.92
N ARG A 421 20.16 10.36 19.95
CA ARG A 421 20.95 9.36 19.24
C ARG A 421 21.82 10.08 18.22
N ARG A 422 23.12 9.94 18.34
CA ARG A 422 24.06 10.21 17.25
C ARG A 422 23.77 9.21 16.14
N ILE A 423 23.10 9.67 15.11
CA ILE A 423 23.04 8.95 13.84
C ILE A 423 24.38 9.18 13.17
N SER A 424 25.20 8.14 13.05
CA SER A 424 26.35 8.14 12.16
C SER A 424 25.82 8.30 10.75
N ARG A 425 26.07 9.44 10.14
CA ARG A 425 25.80 9.67 8.72
C ARG A 425 26.71 8.75 7.91
N ARG A 426 26.16 7.71 7.32
CA ARG A 426 26.75 7.06 6.16
C ARG A 426 26.41 7.92 4.93
N PRO A 427 27.34 8.09 3.96
CA PRO A 427 27.04 8.84 2.76
C PRO A 427 25.96 8.15 1.93
N PRO A 428 25.09 8.90 1.22
CA PRO A 428 24.12 8.33 0.33
C PRO A 428 24.81 7.60 -0.82
N TYR A 429 24.30 6.42 -1.15
CA TYR A 429 24.64 5.66 -2.35
C TYR A 429 24.48 6.57 -3.58
N SER A 430 25.55 6.79 -4.31
CA SER A 430 25.56 7.56 -5.55
C SER A 430 25.32 6.57 -6.69
N PRO A 431 24.23 6.66 -7.45
CA PRO A 431 24.07 5.84 -8.64
C PRO A 431 25.14 6.25 -9.67
N SER A 432 25.85 5.26 -10.18
CA SER A 432 26.79 5.40 -11.29
C SER A 432 26.09 5.99 -12.51
N ARG A 433 26.69 7.02 -13.10
CA ARG A 433 26.21 7.70 -14.32
C ARG A 433 26.08 6.70 -15.48
N PRO A 434 25.02 6.83 -16.30
CA PRO A 434 24.97 6.05 -17.54
C PRO A 434 26.13 6.45 -18.47
N MET A 435 26.86 5.45 -18.97
CA MET A 435 27.83 5.63 -20.06
C MET A 435 27.07 5.98 -21.33
N THR A 436 27.32 7.16 -21.88
CA THR A 436 26.95 7.51 -23.24
C THR A 436 27.78 6.71 -24.20
N SER A 437 27.16 5.79 -24.93
CA SER A 437 27.77 5.14 -26.11
C SER A 437 27.73 6.13 -27.26
N THR A 438 28.87 6.68 -27.65
CA THR A 438 29.08 7.29 -28.96
C THR A 438 29.33 6.15 -29.95
N SER A 439 28.40 5.98 -30.87
CA SER A 439 28.59 5.18 -32.09
C SER A 439 29.45 5.95 -33.08
N SER A 440 30.49 5.33 -33.57
CA SER A 440 31.10 5.55 -34.89
C SER A 440 30.83 4.35 -35.73
#